data_af543e881fe957c54977fa4957d6b07b
#
_entry.id   af543e881fe957c54977fa4957d6b07b
#
_cell.length_a   1.000
_cell.length_b   1.000
_cell.length_c   1.000
_cell.angle_alpha   90.00
_cell.angle_beta   90.00
_cell.angle_gamma   90.00
#
_symmetry.space_group_name_H-M   'P 1'
#
loop_
_entity.id
_entity.type
_entity.pdbx_description
1 polymer ?
#
loop_
_entity_poly.entity_id
_entity_poly.type
_entity_poly.pdbx_seq_one_letter_code
_entity_poly.pdbx_strand_id
1 'polypeptide(L)'
;GETVTTGVKSFSKDGKMATGVGTSFSTPRVTALAAGIQQELSEEFDPLLIKALITHSASYPKEMTVPVTERAKQVGFGIPKNVPDIIYNSPYEATLILRDSLAKGDKIDIMDFPMPQCLLKDGYYTGQIIATLVYDPVLDPSQGIEYCQSNIDVKFGSYDTKEERDTSKRHILNP
;
A
#
# COMPACT_ATOMS: atom_id res chain seq x y z
N GLY A 1 9.70 14.64 33.22
CA GLY A 1 9.43 14.11 31.88
C GLY A 1 10.73 13.72 31.21
N GLU A 2 10.83 12.47 30.80
CA GLU A 2 12.02 11.98 30.08
C GLU A 2 12.13 12.70 28.73
N THR A 3 13.32 13.18 28.41
CA THR A 3 13.60 13.84 27.14
C THR A 3 13.80 12.76 26.08
N VAL A 4 12.80 12.55 25.21
CA VAL A 4 12.90 11.60 24.12
C VAL A 4 13.71 12.25 22.99
N THR A 5 14.88 11.73 22.71
CA THR A 5 15.81 12.27 21.69
C THR A 5 15.31 12.11 20.24
N THR A 6 14.32 11.24 20.01
CA THR A 6 13.79 10.87 18.68
C THR A 6 12.41 11.46 18.36
N GLY A 7 11.89 12.36 19.19
CA GLY A 7 10.57 12.96 19.00
C GLY A 7 10.52 14.08 17.97
N VAL A 8 9.31 14.49 17.61
CA VAL A 8 9.07 15.66 16.76
C VAL A 8 9.36 16.94 17.53
N LYS A 9 10.19 17.80 16.98
CA LYS A 9 10.45 19.13 17.53
C LYS A 9 9.21 20.01 17.37
N SER A 10 8.80 20.64 18.45
CA SER A 10 7.63 21.51 18.52
C SER A 10 7.86 22.60 19.57
N PHE A 11 6.85 23.36 19.90
CA PHE A 11 6.87 24.36 20.95
C PHE A 11 5.97 23.95 22.12
N SER A 12 6.47 24.13 23.33
CA SER A 12 5.64 24.03 24.55
C SER A 12 4.69 25.24 24.67
N LYS A 13 3.73 25.17 25.58
CA LYS A 13 2.83 26.28 25.91
C LYS A 13 3.56 27.57 26.31
N ASP A 14 4.78 27.45 26.79
CA ASP A 14 5.63 28.59 27.22
C ASP A 14 6.53 29.09 26.08
N GLY A 15 6.28 28.67 24.82
CA GLY A 15 7.04 29.11 23.65
C GLY A 15 8.46 28.54 23.53
N LYS A 16 8.84 27.60 24.42
CA LYS A 16 10.16 26.96 24.37
C LYS A 16 10.15 25.75 23.45
N MET A 17 11.30 25.47 22.85
CA MET A 17 11.48 24.24 22.07
C MET A 17 11.24 23.01 22.96
N ALA A 18 10.39 22.12 22.48
CA ALA A 18 10.05 20.86 23.13
C ALA A 18 10.08 19.72 22.11
N THR A 19 10.28 18.50 22.58
CA THR A 19 10.22 17.30 21.76
C THR A 19 9.04 16.46 22.23
N GLY A 20 8.17 16.10 21.30
CA GLY A 20 6.99 15.29 21.57
C GLY A 20 6.98 13.98 20.78
N VAL A 21 6.38 12.95 21.37
CA VAL A 21 6.14 11.65 20.73
C VAL A 21 4.65 11.35 20.81
N GLY A 22 4.08 10.86 19.74
CA GLY A 22 2.68 10.44 19.68
C GLY A 22 2.11 10.45 18.27
N THR A 23 1.06 9.68 18.07
CA THR A 23 0.34 9.61 16.79
C THR A 23 -0.25 10.96 16.36
N SER A 24 -0.56 11.82 17.34
CA SER A 24 -1.01 13.20 17.11
C SER A 24 0.00 14.07 16.32
N PHE A 25 1.29 13.70 16.35
CA PHE A 25 2.33 14.36 15.55
C PHE A 25 2.51 13.69 14.18
N SER A 26 2.17 12.42 14.06
CA SER A 26 2.26 11.68 12.79
C SER A 26 1.06 11.96 11.89
N THR A 27 -0.13 12.07 12.47
CA THR A 27 -1.39 12.30 11.74
C THR A 27 -1.33 13.50 10.79
N PRO A 28 -0.96 14.73 11.21
CA PRO A 28 -0.90 15.87 10.29
C PRO A 28 0.15 15.69 9.18
N ARG A 29 1.20 14.91 9.41
CA ARG A 29 2.19 14.59 8.37
C ARG A 29 1.58 13.70 7.27
N VAL A 30 0.83 12.66 7.66
CA VAL A 30 0.13 11.80 6.71
C VAL A 30 -0.98 12.57 6.00
N THR A 31 -1.69 13.47 6.70
CA THR A 31 -2.69 14.35 6.08
C THR A 31 -2.06 15.27 5.04
N ALA A 32 -0.91 15.88 5.32
CA ALA A 32 -0.19 16.71 4.37
C ALA A 32 0.30 15.89 3.16
N LEU A 33 0.75 14.66 3.38
CA LEU A 33 1.12 13.74 2.32
C LEU A 33 -0.08 13.42 1.41
N ALA A 34 -1.22 13.09 2.00
CA ALA A 34 -2.47 12.82 1.27
C ALA A 34 -2.92 14.02 0.43
N ALA A 35 -2.88 15.23 1.00
CA ALA A 35 -3.20 16.47 0.29
C ALA A 35 -2.23 16.73 -0.88
N GLY A 36 -0.94 16.48 -0.68
CA GLY A 36 0.06 16.62 -1.73
C GLY A 36 -0.14 15.61 -2.88
N ILE A 37 -0.46 14.35 -2.57
CA ILE A 37 -0.79 13.35 -3.59
C ILE A 37 -2.03 13.80 -4.37
N GLN A 38 -3.08 14.24 -3.71
CA GLN A 38 -4.30 14.72 -4.36
C GLN A 38 -4.02 15.89 -5.30
N GLN A 39 -3.16 16.82 -4.88
CA GLN A 39 -2.77 17.96 -5.70
C GLN A 39 -2.03 17.54 -6.97
N GLU A 40 -1.11 16.59 -6.87
CA GLU A 40 -0.33 16.09 -8.01
C GLU A 40 -1.17 15.26 -9.00
N LEU A 41 -2.10 14.44 -8.49
CA LEU A 41 -2.98 13.65 -9.35
C LEU A 41 -3.94 14.54 -10.16
N SER A 42 -4.35 15.70 -9.64
CA SER A 42 -5.26 16.66 -10.30
C SER A 42 -6.58 16.02 -10.80
N GLU A 43 -6.96 14.89 -10.22
CA GLU A 43 -8.18 14.13 -10.52
C GLU A 43 -9.26 14.38 -9.46
N GLU A 44 -10.45 13.82 -9.67
CA GLU A 44 -11.49 13.79 -8.63
C GLU A 44 -10.95 13.07 -7.38
N PHE A 45 -11.38 13.56 -6.20
CA PHE A 45 -10.93 13.02 -4.93
C PHE A 45 -11.33 11.57 -4.75
N ASP A 46 -10.34 10.68 -4.67
CA ASP A 46 -10.50 9.25 -4.40
C ASP A 46 -9.73 8.85 -3.13
N PRO A 47 -10.42 8.69 -2.00
CA PRO A 47 -9.78 8.35 -0.74
C PRO A 47 -9.15 6.96 -0.75
N LEU A 48 -9.70 6.00 -1.54
CA LEU A 48 -9.15 4.66 -1.65
C LEU A 48 -7.85 4.67 -2.44
N LEU A 49 -7.77 5.43 -3.53
CA LEU A 49 -6.54 5.60 -4.30
C LEU A 49 -5.44 6.25 -3.46
N ILE A 50 -5.75 7.33 -2.76
CA ILE A 50 -4.77 8.00 -1.89
C ILE A 50 -4.26 7.05 -0.81
N LYS A 51 -5.16 6.31 -0.16
CA LYS A 51 -4.80 5.30 0.85
C LYS A 51 -3.93 4.20 0.25
N ALA A 52 -4.26 3.72 -0.96
CA ALA A 52 -3.49 2.71 -1.66
C ALA A 52 -2.07 3.21 -1.96
N LEU A 53 -1.91 4.40 -2.51
CA LEU A 53 -0.61 4.99 -2.85
C LEU A 53 0.27 5.20 -1.60
N ILE A 54 -0.29 5.74 -0.52
CA ILE A 54 0.43 5.91 0.75
C ILE A 54 0.90 4.56 1.29
N THR A 55 0.02 3.56 1.31
CA THR A 55 0.32 2.23 1.83
C THR A 55 1.33 1.50 0.94
N HIS A 56 1.16 1.59 -0.38
CA HIS A 56 2.03 0.95 -1.36
C HIS A 56 3.46 1.48 -1.31
N SER A 57 3.63 2.77 -1.07
CA SER A 57 4.95 3.40 -0.96
C SER A 57 5.66 3.14 0.36
N ALA A 58 4.93 2.67 1.37
CA ALA A 58 5.47 2.50 2.71
C ALA A 58 6.49 1.35 2.78
N SER A 59 7.53 1.56 3.57
CA SER A 59 8.59 0.57 3.78
C SER A 59 9.07 0.59 5.22
N TYR A 60 9.63 -0.54 5.65
CA TYR A 60 10.22 -0.63 6.98
C TYR A 60 11.64 -0.08 6.99
N PRO A 61 12.05 0.64 8.05
CA PRO A 61 13.44 1.03 8.22
C PRO A 61 14.39 -0.19 8.17
N LYS A 62 15.54 -0.03 7.51
CA LYS A 62 16.52 -1.11 7.36
C LYS A 62 17.03 -1.65 8.70
N GLU A 63 17.14 -0.78 9.68
CA GLU A 63 17.64 -1.07 11.02
C GLU A 63 16.58 -1.71 11.95
N MET A 64 15.38 -1.98 11.41
CA MET A 64 14.31 -2.55 12.22
C MET A 64 14.61 -4.01 12.58
N THR A 65 14.74 -4.28 13.87
CA THR A 65 15.00 -5.61 14.44
C THR A 65 13.76 -6.44 14.72
N VAL A 66 12.56 -5.83 14.58
CA VAL A 66 11.28 -6.51 14.81
C VAL A 66 11.08 -7.62 13.78
N PRO A 67 10.71 -8.85 14.19
CA PRO A 67 10.41 -9.94 13.28
C PRO A 67 9.34 -9.54 12.26
N VAL A 68 9.45 -10.03 11.01
CA VAL A 68 8.54 -9.67 9.90
C VAL A 68 7.08 -9.91 10.27
N THR A 69 6.78 -11.02 10.95
CA THR A 69 5.43 -11.40 11.40
C THR A 69 4.81 -10.42 12.40
N GLU A 70 5.63 -9.67 13.11
CA GLU A 70 5.18 -8.73 14.15
C GLU A 70 5.21 -7.26 13.68
N ARG A 71 5.88 -6.96 12.56
CA ARG A 71 6.03 -5.59 12.06
C ARG A 71 4.69 -4.91 11.82
N ALA A 72 3.78 -5.58 11.13
CA ALA A 72 2.47 -5.02 10.82
C ALA A 72 1.66 -4.66 12.06
N LYS A 73 1.79 -5.44 13.15
CA LYS A 73 1.10 -5.19 14.42
C LYS A 73 1.67 -3.98 15.17
N GLN A 74 2.98 -3.75 15.08
CA GLN A 74 3.66 -2.71 15.84
C GLN A 74 3.76 -1.38 15.10
N VAL A 75 4.00 -1.42 13.78
CA VAL A 75 4.30 -0.23 12.96
C VAL A 75 3.47 -0.14 11.68
N GLY A 76 2.44 -0.97 11.55
CA GLY A 76 1.60 -1.02 10.35
C GLY A 76 2.41 -1.37 9.10
N PHE A 77 2.23 -0.61 8.03
CA PHE A 77 2.95 -0.81 6.76
C PHE A 77 4.32 -0.10 6.71
N GLY A 78 4.70 0.60 7.76
CA GLY A 78 5.97 1.32 7.84
C GLY A 78 5.86 2.80 7.53
N ILE A 79 6.91 3.37 6.94
CA ILE A 79 7.02 4.79 6.65
C ILE A 79 6.78 5.01 5.15
N PRO A 80 5.76 5.80 4.75
CA PRO A 80 5.51 6.12 3.36
C PRO A 80 6.61 7.01 2.78
N LYS A 81 6.81 6.95 1.46
CA LYS A 81 7.67 7.86 0.72
C LYS A 81 7.08 9.29 0.70
N ASN A 82 7.85 10.27 0.25
CA ASN A 82 7.35 11.62 -0.01
C ASN A 82 6.52 11.67 -1.31
N VAL A 83 5.77 12.76 -1.55
CA VAL A 83 4.87 12.90 -2.70
C VAL A 83 5.56 12.66 -4.05
N PRO A 84 6.71 13.28 -4.37
CA PRO A 84 7.38 13.03 -5.64
C PRO A 84 7.77 11.56 -5.86
N ASP A 85 8.25 10.87 -4.81
CA ASP A 85 8.65 9.46 -4.91
C ASP A 85 7.46 8.49 -4.97
N ILE A 86 6.25 8.96 -4.65
CA ILE A 86 5.01 8.21 -4.81
C ILE A 86 4.46 8.36 -6.23
N ILE A 87 4.48 9.57 -6.77
CA ILE A 87 3.86 9.91 -8.05
C ILE A 87 4.78 9.58 -9.22
N TYR A 88 6.06 9.84 -9.09
CA TYR A 88 7.03 9.65 -10.15
C TYR A 88 7.87 8.40 -9.92
N ASN A 89 7.67 7.40 -10.76
CA ASN A 89 8.47 6.17 -10.70
C ASN A 89 9.93 6.46 -11.05
N SER A 90 10.83 5.75 -10.39
CA SER A 90 12.22 5.67 -10.81
C SER A 90 12.35 4.86 -12.12
N PRO A 91 13.49 4.94 -12.83
CA PRO A 91 13.72 4.12 -14.03
C PRO A 91 13.63 2.59 -13.81
N TYR A 92 13.65 2.16 -12.56
CA TYR A 92 13.63 0.75 -12.14
C TYR A 92 12.30 0.33 -11.50
N GLU A 93 11.30 1.19 -11.49
CA GLU A 93 9.99 0.95 -10.88
C GLU A 93 8.89 1.22 -11.91
N ALA A 94 7.83 0.43 -11.88
CA ALA A 94 6.60 0.68 -12.62
C ALA A 94 5.42 0.41 -11.70
N THR A 95 4.51 1.36 -11.61
CA THR A 95 3.30 1.26 -10.81
C THR A 95 2.09 1.12 -11.72
N LEU A 96 1.32 0.04 -11.53
CA LEU A 96 0.05 -0.17 -12.18
C LEU A 96 -1.07 0.07 -11.17
N ILE A 97 -1.99 0.96 -11.52
CA ILE A 97 -3.17 1.27 -10.71
C ILE A 97 -4.38 0.67 -11.40
N LEU A 98 -5.10 -0.18 -10.67
CA LEU A 98 -6.36 -0.77 -11.10
C LEU A 98 -7.46 -0.27 -10.18
N ARG A 99 -8.54 0.23 -10.76
CA ARG A 99 -9.72 0.74 -10.03
C ARG A 99 -10.94 0.09 -10.64
N ASP A 100 -11.67 -0.64 -9.82
CA ASP A 100 -12.89 -1.32 -10.25
C ASP A 100 -13.82 -1.60 -9.07
N SER A 101 -15.00 -2.11 -9.37
CA SER A 101 -16.00 -2.56 -8.40
C SER A 101 -16.33 -4.02 -8.66
N LEU A 102 -16.43 -4.81 -7.60
CA LEU A 102 -16.76 -6.22 -7.65
C LEU A 102 -18.06 -6.48 -6.89
N ALA A 103 -18.99 -7.20 -7.52
CA ALA A 103 -20.12 -7.77 -6.81
C ALA A 103 -19.72 -9.06 -6.09
N LYS A 104 -20.53 -9.49 -5.13
CA LYS A 104 -20.27 -10.72 -4.37
C LYS A 104 -20.21 -11.94 -5.31
N GLY A 105 -19.09 -12.64 -5.27
CA GLY A 105 -18.84 -13.81 -6.11
C GLY A 105 -18.16 -13.51 -7.45
N ASP A 106 -18.00 -12.24 -7.80
CA ASP A 106 -17.27 -11.84 -9.01
C ASP A 106 -15.75 -11.93 -8.82
N LYS A 107 -15.05 -11.94 -9.95
CA LYS A 107 -13.58 -11.90 -10.00
C LYS A 107 -13.12 -11.02 -11.15
N ILE A 108 -11.97 -10.42 -10.99
CA ILE A 108 -11.22 -9.74 -12.06
C ILE A 108 -9.97 -10.57 -12.32
N ASP A 109 -9.82 -11.07 -13.54
CA ASP A 109 -8.61 -11.75 -14.01
C ASP A 109 -7.85 -10.84 -14.98
N ILE A 110 -6.61 -10.47 -14.62
CA ILE A 110 -5.72 -9.70 -15.49
C ILE A 110 -4.78 -10.68 -16.16
N MET A 111 -5.15 -11.15 -17.34
CA MET A 111 -4.45 -12.22 -18.05
C MET A 111 -3.16 -11.74 -18.72
N ASP A 112 -3.19 -10.55 -19.31
CA ASP A 112 -2.05 -9.95 -19.98
C ASP A 112 -1.44 -8.85 -19.12
N PHE A 113 -0.89 -9.26 -17.96
CA PHE A 113 -0.27 -8.32 -17.04
C PHE A 113 0.88 -7.57 -17.73
N PRO A 114 0.88 -6.23 -17.74
CA PRO A 114 1.88 -5.42 -18.44
C PRO A 114 3.24 -5.46 -17.73
N MET A 115 3.99 -6.54 -17.95
CA MET A 115 5.31 -6.71 -17.36
C MET A 115 6.34 -5.82 -18.06
N PRO A 116 7.02 -4.90 -17.34
CA PRO A 116 8.07 -4.08 -17.91
C PRO A 116 9.23 -4.92 -18.45
N GLN A 117 9.65 -4.63 -19.70
CA GLN A 117 10.75 -5.37 -20.35
C GLN A 117 12.08 -5.29 -19.59
N CYS A 118 12.33 -4.19 -18.90
CA CYS A 118 13.53 -4.00 -18.07
C CYS A 118 13.61 -4.98 -16.87
N LEU A 119 12.49 -5.57 -16.47
CA LEU A 119 12.42 -6.57 -15.41
C LEU A 119 12.52 -8.02 -15.92
N LEU A 120 12.68 -8.20 -17.25
CA LEU A 120 12.84 -9.51 -17.87
C LEU A 120 14.30 -9.72 -18.30
N LYS A 121 14.89 -10.82 -17.88
CA LYS A 121 16.21 -11.27 -18.30
C LYS A 121 16.14 -12.73 -18.70
N ASP A 122 16.54 -13.03 -19.95
CA ASP A 122 16.55 -14.39 -20.51
C ASP A 122 15.19 -15.11 -20.38
N GLY A 123 14.08 -14.37 -20.49
CA GLY A 123 12.73 -14.88 -20.35
C GLY A 123 12.24 -15.06 -18.90
N TYR A 124 13.07 -14.72 -17.93
CA TYR A 124 12.74 -14.80 -16.50
C TYR A 124 12.52 -13.41 -15.90
N TYR A 125 11.59 -13.34 -14.97
CA TYR A 125 11.37 -12.14 -14.16
C TYR A 125 12.51 -11.96 -13.14
N THR A 126 13.07 -10.76 -13.09
CA THR A 126 14.17 -10.42 -12.18
C THR A 126 13.81 -9.15 -11.39
N GLY A 127 13.06 -9.28 -10.32
CA GLY A 127 12.65 -8.12 -9.55
C GLY A 127 11.74 -8.47 -8.39
N GLN A 128 11.07 -7.47 -7.85
CA GLN A 128 10.10 -7.62 -6.80
C GLN A 128 8.74 -7.12 -7.30
N ILE A 129 7.70 -7.90 -7.08
CA ILE A 129 6.30 -7.50 -7.30
C ILE A 129 5.70 -7.18 -5.93
N ILE A 130 5.16 -5.98 -5.79
CA ILE A 130 4.43 -5.56 -4.60
C ILE A 130 2.98 -5.35 -5.03
N ALA A 131 2.05 -6.05 -4.42
CA ALA A 131 0.63 -5.85 -4.63
C ALA A 131 0.00 -5.23 -3.36
N THR A 132 -0.72 -4.13 -3.54
CA THR A 132 -1.45 -3.47 -2.46
C THR A 132 -2.92 -3.44 -2.84
N LEU A 133 -3.75 -4.05 -2.01
CA LEU A 133 -5.21 -4.01 -2.16
C LEU A 133 -5.80 -3.08 -1.10
N VAL A 134 -6.58 -2.12 -1.56
CA VAL A 134 -7.44 -1.28 -0.71
C VAL A 134 -8.85 -1.34 -1.28
N TYR A 135 -9.82 -1.63 -0.44
CA TYR A 135 -11.22 -1.71 -0.84
C TYR A 135 -12.14 -1.19 0.27
N ASP A 136 -13.34 -0.83 -0.12
CA ASP A 136 -14.41 -0.43 0.78
C ASP A 136 -15.45 -1.55 0.83
N PRO A 137 -15.49 -2.36 1.91
CA PRO A 137 -16.39 -3.49 2.00
C PRO A 137 -17.83 -3.04 2.27
N VAL A 138 -18.79 -3.84 1.83
CA VAL A 138 -20.19 -3.69 2.26
C VAL A 138 -20.27 -3.99 3.75
N LEU A 139 -20.87 -3.07 4.49
CA LEU A 139 -21.04 -3.17 5.95
C LEU A 139 -22.51 -3.34 6.31
N ASP A 140 -22.81 -4.26 7.23
CA ASP A 140 -24.11 -4.42 7.86
C ASP A 140 -23.98 -4.35 9.39
N PRO A 141 -24.24 -3.19 10.01
CA PRO A 141 -24.11 -3.02 11.45
C PRO A 141 -25.01 -3.95 12.28
N SER A 142 -26.06 -4.53 11.67
CA SER A 142 -26.97 -5.46 12.37
C SER A 142 -26.35 -6.82 12.65
N GLN A 143 -25.24 -7.17 11.97
CA GLN A 143 -24.57 -8.47 12.07
C GLN A 143 -23.56 -8.58 13.22
N GLY A 144 -23.47 -7.59 14.09
CA GLY A 144 -22.55 -7.63 15.23
C GLY A 144 -21.06 -7.75 14.79
N ILE A 145 -20.38 -8.80 15.21
CA ILE A 145 -18.95 -9.02 14.86
C ILE A 145 -18.72 -9.35 13.39
N GLU A 146 -19.76 -9.82 12.70
CA GLU A 146 -19.74 -10.13 11.26
C GLU A 146 -20.26 -8.97 10.40
N TYR A 147 -20.12 -7.73 10.88
CA TYR A 147 -20.61 -6.55 10.19
C TYR A 147 -19.98 -6.32 8.81
N CYS A 148 -18.80 -6.85 8.55
CA CYS A 148 -18.12 -6.79 7.26
C CYS A 148 -18.59 -7.94 6.37
N GLN A 149 -19.41 -7.63 5.36
CA GLN A 149 -20.12 -8.60 4.54
C GLN A 149 -19.37 -9.03 3.28
N SER A 150 -18.19 -8.48 3.03
CA SER A 150 -17.40 -8.81 1.85
C SER A 150 -15.92 -8.94 2.20
N ASN A 151 -15.26 -9.84 1.49
CA ASN A 151 -13.81 -10.01 1.53
C ASN A 151 -13.28 -10.14 0.10
N ILE A 152 -12.11 -9.58 -0.16
CA ILE A 152 -11.45 -9.63 -1.46
C ILE A 152 -10.05 -10.21 -1.27
N ASP A 153 -9.72 -11.22 -2.07
CA ASP A 153 -8.39 -11.80 -2.13
C ASP A 153 -7.67 -11.39 -3.41
N VAL A 154 -6.39 -11.09 -3.30
CA VAL A 154 -5.49 -10.92 -4.45
C VAL A 154 -4.60 -12.13 -4.57
N LYS A 155 -4.54 -12.72 -5.76
CA LYS A 155 -3.66 -13.86 -6.06
C LYS A 155 -2.84 -13.54 -7.29
N PHE A 156 -1.56 -13.84 -7.23
CA PHE A 156 -0.67 -13.78 -8.36
C PHE A 156 -0.37 -15.19 -8.84
N GLY A 157 -0.40 -15.41 -10.13
CA GLY A 157 -0.21 -16.74 -10.69
C GLY A 157 0.42 -16.70 -12.09
N SER A 158 0.91 -17.83 -12.53
CA SER A 158 1.45 -18.04 -13.87
C SER A 158 0.72 -19.18 -14.57
N TYR A 159 0.87 -19.26 -15.88
CA TYR A 159 0.42 -20.36 -16.72
C TYR A 159 1.63 -20.98 -17.43
N ASP A 160 1.53 -22.24 -17.78
CA ASP A 160 2.60 -22.94 -18.50
C ASP A 160 2.79 -22.41 -19.92
N THR A 161 1.72 -21.93 -20.54
CA THR A 161 1.76 -21.35 -21.89
C THR A 161 1.08 -19.99 -21.88
N LYS A 162 1.51 -19.10 -22.80
CA LYS A 162 0.95 -17.76 -22.95
C LYS A 162 -0.52 -17.78 -23.42
N GLU A 163 -0.92 -18.80 -24.14
CA GLU A 163 -2.26 -18.96 -24.69
C GLU A 163 -3.27 -19.56 -23.70
N GLU A 164 -2.78 -20.11 -22.57
CA GLU A 164 -3.66 -20.73 -21.58
C GLU A 164 -4.54 -19.68 -20.90
N ARG A 165 -5.84 -19.91 -20.92
CA ARG A 165 -6.86 -19.04 -20.32
C ARG A 165 -7.72 -19.74 -19.26
N ASP A 166 -7.54 -21.04 -19.10
CA ASP A 166 -8.25 -21.81 -18.09
C ASP A 166 -7.68 -21.54 -16.70
N THR A 167 -8.42 -20.77 -15.90
CA THR A 167 -7.98 -20.38 -14.55
C THR A 167 -7.78 -21.54 -13.59
N SER A 168 -8.32 -22.74 -13.90
CA SER A 168 -8.09 -23.94 -13.12
C SER A 168 -6.66 -24.48 -13.25
N LYS A 169 -5.99 -24.16 -14.35
CA LYS A 169 -4.59 -24.54 -14.64
C LYS A 169 -3.56 -23.52 -14.17
N ARG A 170 -4.00 -22.46 -13.53
CA ARG A 170 -3.10 -21.43 -13.03
C ARG A 170 -2.26 -21.94 -11.87
N HIS A 171 -0.95 -21.75 -11.97
CA HIS A 171 -0.02 -21.97 -10.87
C HIS A 171 -0.02 -20.75 -9.95
N ILE A 172 -0.59 -20.87 -8.77
CA ILE A 172 -0.59 -19.78 -7.79
C ILE A 172 0.82 -19.66 -7.20
N LEU A 173 1.40 -18.47 -7.33
CA LEU A 173 2.65 -18.12 -6.67
C LEU A 173 2.33 -17.78 -5.22
N ASN A 174 2.79 -18.61 -4.29
CA ASN A 174 2.74 -18.29 -2.88
C ASN A 174 3.90 -17.34 -2.56
N PRO A 175 3.64 -16.27 -1.78
CA PRO A 175 4.67 -15.33 -1.35
C PRO A 175 5.69 -15.96 -0.41
#